data_b12a4d7efeb6d0c671bbcf33acda7b4f
#
_entry.id   b12a4d7efeb6d0c671bbcf33acda7b4f
#
_cell.length_a   1.000
_cell.length_b   1.000
_cell.length_c   1.000
_cell.angle_alpha   90.00
_cell.angle_beta   90.00
_cell.angle_gamma   90.00
#
_symmetry.space_group_name_H-M   'P 1'
#
loop_
_entity.id
_entity.type
_entity.pdbx_description
1 polymer ?
#
loop_
_entity_poly.entity_id
_entity_poly.type
_entity_poly.pdbx_seq_one_letter_code
_entity_poly.pdbx_strand_id
1 'polypeptide(L)'
;LQYMLGNYQQAAAGLTTYLTRFCPGGRYCVNAMHYAANSYYQLKQYEEALEQYSALADIQGNPYMEEACMRVAELSYDKQEYRTAQYYFQRMYSVASNSQMRQTALLGMLRCSHHIQDTTATIDYAGRLLEIEALDEAIRNEALYCRASAQHKRGEYGLAVVDYNLLAKNVRTQWGAESKYRAAECYYHLGAIDTAEQEIMSFTSMQTSHQYWLAKSLILLADINVNRNDLFQAKQYLLALQNNYRQADDIATIIADKLEAIQQLETQQNTDTILTE
;
A
#
# COMPACT_ATOMS: atom_id res chain seq x y z
N LEU A 1 23.86 34.23 4.66
CA LEU A 1 24.23 34.40 6.07
C LEU A 1 23.07 34.02 6.99
N GLN A 2 21.86 34.61 6.89
CA GLN A 2 20.70 34.33 7.78
C GLN A 2 20.29 32.86 7.79
N TYR A 3 20.24 32.21 6.62
CA TYR A 3 19.96 30.78 6.52
C TYR A 3 20.96 29.92 7.32
N MET A 4 22.27 30.22 7.19
CA MET A 4 23.34 29.50 7.91
C MET A 4 23.31 29.72 9.44
N LEU A 5 22.67 30.81 9.88
CA LEU A 5 22.47 31.13 11.29
C LEU A 5 21.15 30.52 11.84
N GLY A 6 20.37 29.81 11.00
CA GLY A 6 19.09 29.27 11.39
C GLY A 6 17.93 30.29 11.44
N ASN A 7 18.17 31.51 11.00
CA ASN A 7 17.19 32.60 10.98
C ASN A 7 16.27 32.45 9.74
N TYR A 8 15.55 31.36 9.64
CA TYR A 8 14.80 30.97 8.42
C TYR A 8 13.75 31.98 8.01
N GLN A 9 13.07 32.66 8.96
CA GLN A 9 12.10 33.70 8.65
C GLN A 9 12.74 34.88 7.89
N GLN A 10 13.90 35.34 8.36
CA GLN A 10 14.61 36.45 7.71
C GLN A 10 15.27 36.02 6.40
N ALA A 11 15.74 34.77 6.35
CA ALA A 11 16.28 34.17 5.14
C ALA A 11 15.22 34.08 4.03
N ALA A 12 14.05 33.53 4.33
CA ALA A 12 12.95 33.42 3.39
C ALA A 12 12.54 34.80 2.84
N ALA A 13 12.29 35.78 3.72
CA ALA A 13 11.88 37.12 3.31
C ALA A 13 12.93 37.81 2.41
N GLY A 14 14.20 37.73 2.78
CA GLY A 14 15.31 38.34 2.01
C GLY A 14 15.52 37.65 0.65
N LEU A 15 15.42 36.30 0.62
CA LEU A 15 15.61 35.54 -0.60
C LEU A 15 14.40 35.73 -1.56
N THR A 16 13.18 35.76 -1.07
CA THR A 16 11.98 36.08 -1.88
C THR A 16 12.09 37.49 -2.48
N THR A 17 12.55 38.45 -1.71
CA THR A 17 12.81 39.80 -2.23
C THR A 17 13.87 39.79 -3.35
N TYR A 18 14.92 39.00 -3.20
CA TYR A 18 15.93 38.83 -4.25
C TYR A 18 15.33 38.18 -5.51
N LEU A 19 14.56 37.11 -5.35
CA LEU A 19 13.92 36.40 -6.45
C LEU A 19 13.00 37.32 -7.25
N THR A 20 12.16 38.11 -6.57
CA THR A 20 11.25 39.06 -7.21
C THR A 20 11.95 40.14 -7.99
N ARG A 21 13.11 40.66 -7.47
CA ARG A 21 13.79 41.81 -8.08
C ARG A 21 14.76 41.45 -9.19
N PHE A 22 15.39 40.28 -9.12
CA PHE A 22 16.56 39.96 -9.94
C PHE A 22 16.40 38.70 -10.80
N CYS A 23 15.40 37.86 -10.55
CA CYS A 23 15.23 36.63 -11.33
C CYS A 23 14.20 36.80 -12.45
N PRO A 24 14.39 36.07 -13.59
CA PRO A 24 15.35 34.99 -13.79
C PRO A 24 16.78 35.42 -14.19
N GLY A 25 17.07 36.66 -14.44
CA GLY A 25 18.38 37.13 -14.98
C GLY A 25 19.52 37.20 -13.96
N GLY A 26 19.25 37.13 -12.67
CA GLY A 26 20.23 37.25 -11.61
C GLY A 26 21.15 36.02 -11.48
N ARG A 27 22.42 36.25 -11.22
CA ARG A 27 23.46 35.20 -11.11
C ARG A 27 23.13 34.12 -10.07
N TYR A 28 22.41 34.46 -9.00
CA TYR A 28 22.21 33.60 -7.85
C TYR A 28 20.75 33.08 -7.75
N CYS A 29 19.95 33.13 -8.82
CA CYS A 29 18.53 32.76 -8.78
C CYS A 29 18.32 31.31 -8.33
N VAL A 30 19.08 30.37 -8.87
CA VAL A 30 19.03 28.96 -8.49
C VAL A 30 19.35 28.75 -7.00
N ASN A 31 20.41 29.37 -6.53
CA ASN A 31 20.78 29.31 -5.10
C ASN A 31 19.71 29.97 -4.21
N ALA A 32 19.19 31.13 -4.66
CA ALA A 32 18.16 31.84 -3.89
C ALA A 32 16.87 31.02 -3.77
N MET A 33 16.42 30.38 -4.87
CA MET A 33 15.28 29.45 -4.85
C MET A 33 15.51 28.28 -3.88
N HIS A 34 16.67 27.63 -3.96
CA HIS A 34 17.03 26.53 -3.09
C HIS A 34 16.98 26.92 -1.60
N TYR A 35 17.66 27.99 -1.22
CA TYR A 35 17.65 28.42 0.18
C TYR A 35 16.31 29.01 0.64
N ALA A 36 15.52 29.61 -0.25
CA ALA A 36 14.18 30.06 0.07
C ALA A 36 13.26 28.84 0.33
N ALA A 37 13.26 27.85 -0.57
CA ALA A 37 12.53 26.59 -0.41
C ALA A 37 12.85 25.89 0.90
N ASN A 38 14.16 25.72 1.19
CA ASN A 38 14.61 25.12 2.43
C ASN A 38 14.19 25.94 3.67
N SER A 39 14.24 27.29 3.60
CA SER A 39 13.79 28.14 4.70
C SER A 39 12.30 27.96 4.99
N TYR A 40 11.46 27.97 3.96
CA TYR A 40 10.03 27.69 4.08
C TYR A 40 9.75 26.30 4.63
N TYR A 41 10.48 25.29 4.17
CA TYR A 41 10.36 23.92 4.67
C TYR A 41 10.67 23.82 6.17
N GLN A 42 11.76 24.47 6.64
CA GLN A 42 12.12 24.52 8.07
C GLN A 42 11.07 25.25 8.91
N LEU A 43 10.41 26.25 8.33
CA LEU A 43 9.29 26.97 8.95
C LEU A 43 7.97 26.21 8.90
N LYS A 44 7.93 25.02 8.28
CA LYS A 44 6.72 24.22 8.02
C LYS A 44 5.70 24.96 7.13
N GLN A 45 6.16 25.93 6.35
CA GLN A 45 5.40 26.63 5.33
C GLN A 45 5.49 25.81 4.03
N TYR A 46 4.76 24.68 4.01
CA TYR A 46 4.95 23.66 2.98
C TYR A 46 4.43 24.07 1.61
N GLU A 47 3.43 24.97 1.55
CA GLU A 47 2.91 25.48 0.27
C GLU A 47 3.97 26.35 -0.42
N GLU A 48 4.56 27.29 0.31
CA GLU A 48 5.61 28.18 -0.20
C GLU A 48 6.87 27.37 -0.53
N ALA A 49 7.20 26.36 0.28
CA ALA A 49 8.31 25.44 0.01
C ALA A 49 8.07 24.68 -1.30
N LEU A 50 6.88 24.12 -1.49
CA LEU A 50 6.49 23.36 -2.68
C LEU A 50 6.59 24.21 -3.95
N GLU A 51 6.12 25.46 -3.91
CA GLU A 51 6.21 26.40 -5.03
C GLU A 51 7.68 26.61 -5.45
N GLN A 52 8.55 26.91 -4.48
CA GLN A 52 9.96 27.17 -4.77
C GLN A 52 10.71 25.90 -5.23
N TYR A 53 10.44 24.73 -4.60
CA TYR A 53 11.06 23.48 -5.03
C TYR A 53 10.56 23.04 -6.42
N SER A 54 9.29 23.24 -6.74
CA SER A 54 8.75 22.92 -8.07
C SER A 54 9.40 23.79 -9.14
N ALA A 55 9.49 25.10 -8.90
CA ALA A 55 10.18 26.03 -9.80
C ALA A 55 11.65 25.65 -9.98
N LEU A 56 12.32 25.24 -8.90
CA LEU A 56 13.72 24.80 -8.93
C LEU A 56 13.87 23.49 -9.73
N ALA A 57 12.96 22.53 -9.52
CA ALA A 57 12.96 21.26 -10.25
C ALA A 57 12.79 21.44 -11.76
N ASP A 58 12.15 22.51 -12.23
CA ASP A 58 11.97 22.78 -13.67
C ASP A 58 13.19 23.40 -14.36
N ILE A 59 14.20 23.83 -13.59
CA ILE A 59 15.44 24.37 -14.13
C ILE A 59 16.41 23.22 -14.47
N GLN A 60 16.62 22.95 -15.75
CA GLN A 60 17.51 21.88 -16.17
C GLN A 60 18.97 22.15 -15.78
N GLY A 61 19.66 21.10 -15.34
CA GLY A 61 21.09 21.16 -15.00
C GLY A 61 21.40 21.93 -13.71
N ASN A 62 20.40 22.28 -12.90
CA ASN A 62 20.69 22.87 -11.61
C ASN A 62 21.27 21.83 -10.63
N PRO A 63 22.20 22.24 -9.72
CA PRO A 63 22.86 21.30 -8.81
C PRO A 63 21.96 20.76 -7.71
N TYR A 64 20.77 21.31 -7.51
CA TYR A 64 19.80 20.93 -6.48
C TYR A 64 18.63 20.11 -7.04
N MET A 65 18.70 19.62 -8.28
CA MET A 65 17.62 18.90 -8.97
C MET A 65 17.14 17.68 -8.17
N GLU A 66 18.08 16.89 -7.66
CA GLU A 66 17.76 15.68 -6.88
C GLU A 66 16.97 16.03 -5.62
N GLU A 67 17.46 17.01 -4.85
CA GLU A 67 16.77 17.45 -3.63
C GLU A 67 15.42 18.09 -3.93
N ALA A 68 15.35 18.95 -4.95
CA ALA A 68 14.11 19.59 -5.35
C ALA A 68 13.05 18.56 -5.73
N CYS A 69 13.40 17.59 -6.58
CA CYS A 69 12.48 16.51 -6.96
C CYS A 69 12.04 15.67 -5.75
N MET A 70 12.96 15.33 -4.85
CA MET A 70 12.65 14.61 -3.62
C MET A 70 11.64 15.37 -2.76
N ARG A 71 11.87 16.65 -2.51
CA ARG A 71 10.99 17.45 -1.65
C ARG A 71 9.61 17.67 -2.25
N VAL A 72 9.53 17.92 -3.57
CA VAL A 72 8.23 18.01 -4.24
C VAL A 72 7.49 16.68 -4.16
N ALA A 73 8.18 15.56 -4.40
CA ALA A 73 7.57 14.23 -4.33
C ALA A 73 7.04 13.91 -2.93
N GLU A 74 7.84 14.17 -1.88
CA GLU A 74 7.44 13.95 -0.48
C GLU A 74 6.23 14.82 -0.10
N LEU A 75 6.28 16.13 -0.36
CA LEU A 75 5.19 17.05 -0.02
C LEU A 75 3.90 16.72 -0.79
N SER A 76 4.01 16.35 -2.07
CA SER A 76 2.86 15.92 -2.87
C SER A 76 2.29 14.59 -2.36
N TYR A 77 3.15 13.66 -1.92
CA TYR A 77 2.70 12.40 -1.33
C TYR A 77 1.91 12.63 -0.04
N ASP A 78 2.41 13.49 0.85
CA ASP A 78 1.73 13.85 2.10
C ASP A 78 0.37 14.52 1.86
N LYS A 79 0.24 15.27 0.77
CA LYS A 79 -1.04 15.85 0.28
C LYS A 79 -1.94 14.83 -0.43
N GLN A 80 -1.52 13.58 -0.55
CA GLN A 80 -2.22 12.52 -1.31
C GLN A 80 -2.33 12.81 -2.82
N GLU A 81 -1.50 13.70 -3.34
CA GLU A 81 -1.37 13.98 -4.77
C GLU A 81 -0.44 12.94 -5.43
N TYR A 82 -0.82 11.66 -5.34
CA TYR A 82 0.06 10.53 -5.67
C TYR A 82 0.56 10.53 -7.12
N ARG A 83 -0.20 11.07 -8.09
CA ARG A 83 0.26 11.16 -9.48
C ARG A 83 1.40 12.18 -9.63
N THR A 84 1.27 13.34 -8.98
CA THR A 84 2.32 14.37 -8.93
C THR A 84 3.55 13.83 -8.21
N ALA A 85 3.36 13.20 -7.05
CA ALA A 85 4.45 12.58 -6.29
C ALA A 85 5.20 11.53 -7.14
N GLN A 86 4.48 10.64 -7.83
CA GLN A 86 5.07 9.62 -8.70
C GLN A 86 5.92 10.24 -9.82
N TYR A 87 5.43 11.29 -10.46
CA TYR A 87 6.17 12.01 -11.50
C TYR A 87 7.50 12.56 -10.97
N TYR A 88 7.49 13.18 -9.78
CA TYR A 88 8.72 13.73 -9.21
C TYR A 88 9.65 12.68 -8.63
N PHE A 89 9.16 11.57 -8.09
CA PHE A 89 9.98 10.41 -7.76
C PHE A 89 10.65 9.81 -9.01
N GLN A 90 9.96 9.75 -10.14
CA GLN A 90 10.55 9.28 -11.40
C GLN A 90 11.66 10.22 -11.89
N ARG A 91 11.46 11.54 -11.79
CA ARG A 91 12.52 12.52 -12.09
C ARG A 91 13.71 12.38 -11.14
N MET A 92 13.46 12.24 -9.84
CA MET A 92 14.50 11.97 -8.84
C MET A 92 15.29 10.70 -9.20
N TYR A 93 14.60 9.62 -9.58
CA TYR A 93 15.25 8.37 -9.99
C TYR A 93 16.22 8.58 -11.16
N SER A 94 15.86 9.40 -12.14
CA SER A 94 16.67 9.66 -13.33
C SER A 94 17.94 10.49 -13.05
N VAL A 95 17.91 11.34 -12.00
CA VAL A 95 19.04 12.22 -11.63
C VAL A 95 19.77 11.78 -10.35
N ALA A 96 19.36 10.65 -9.77
CA ALA A 96 19.87 10.17 -8.49
C ALA A 96 21.39 9.96 -8.51
N SER A 97 22.06 10.58 -7.56
CA SER A 97 23.52 10.61 -7.44
C SER A 97 24.12 9.27 -6.97
N ASN A 98 23.32 8.42 -6.31
CA ASN A 98 23.76 7.15 -5.76
C ASN A 98 22.62 6.11 -5.72
N SER A 99 22.98 4.86 -5.39
CA SER A 99 22.04 3.74 -5.31
C SER A 99 20.96 3.92 -4.24
N GLN A 100 21.30 4.54 -3.11
CA GLN A 100 20.35 4.79 -2.03
C GLN A 100 19.25 5.76 -2.47
N MET A 101 19.60 6.85 -3.17
CA MET A 101 18.62 7.79 -3.71
C MET A 101 17.75 7.16 -4.78
N ARG A 102 18.31 6.27 -5.64
CA ARG A 102 17.52 5.50 -6.59
C ARG A 102 16.54 4.57 -5.90
N GLN A 103 16.98 3.88 -4.84
CA GLN A 103 16.10 3.01 -4.05
C GLN A 103 14.97 3.80 -3.39
N THR A 104 15.27 4.97 -2.81
CA THR A 104 14.26 5.86 -2.20
C THR A 104 13.23 6.32 -3.24
N ALA A 105 13.69 6.76 -4.42
CA ALA A 105 12.79 7.15 -5.49
C ALA A 105 11.92 5.99 -5.99
N LEU A 106 12.51 4.81 -6.15
CA LEU A 106 11.79 3.61 -6.59
C LEU A 106 10.73 3.16 -5.57
N LEU A 107 11.05 3.25 -4.27
CA LEU A 107 10.07 2.99 -3.20
C LEU A 107 8.93 4.02 -3.22
N GLY A 108 9.24 5.29 -3.43
CA GLY A 108 8.23 6.34 -3.59
C GLY A 108 7.31 6.07 -4.79
N MET A 109 7.88 5.67 -5.94
CA MET A 109 7.10 5.28 -7.12
C MET A 109 6.20 4.08 -6.85
N LEU A 110 6.70 3.05 -6.13
CA LEU A 110 5.92 1.89 -5.73
C LEU A 110 4.71 2.29 -4.89
N ARG A 111 4.93 3.08 -3.84
CA ARG A 111 3.87 3.55 -2.95
C ARG A 111 2.80 4.35 -3.69
N CYS A 112 3.22 5.28 -4.54
CA CYS A 112 2.31 6.06 -5.36
C CYS A 112 1.48 5.18 -6.30
N SER A 113 2.11 4.28 -7.04
CA SER A 113 1.41 3.37 -7.96
C SER A 113 0.40 2.47 -7.24
N HIS A 114 0.75 2.00 -6.04
CA HIS A 114 -0.16 1.20 -5.21
C HIS A 114 -1.39 2.02 -4.76
N HIS A 115 -1.21 3.28 -4.33
CA HIS A 115 -2.31 4.16 -3.95
C HIS A 115 -3.24 4.52 -5.10
N ILE A 116 -2.70 4.81 -6.28
CA ILE A 116 -3.53 5.10 -7.48
C ILE A 116 -4.07 3.83 -8.16
N GLN A 117 -3.76 2.65 -7.60
CA GLN A 117 -4.19 1.33 -8.10
C GLN A 117 -3.68 1.00 -9.51
N ASP A 118 -2.56 1.56 -9.93
CA ASP A 118 -1.86 1.16 -11.15
C ASP A 118 -1.12 -0.17 -10.91
N THR A 119 -1.84 -1.27 -11.14
CA THR A 119 -1.31 -2.61 -10.88
C THR A 119 -0.09 -2.94 -11.72
N THR A 120 -0.01 -2.44 -12.95
CA THR A 120 1.12 -2.69 -13.85
C THR A 120 2.40 -2.01 -13.34
N ALA A 121 2.31 -0.72 -13.01
CA ALA A 121 3.43 0.01 -12.46
C ALA A 121 3.84 -0.53 -11.07
N THR A 122 2.86 -0.92 -10.24
CA THR A 122 3.12 -1.51 -8.92
C THR A 122 3.94 -2.80 -9.03
N ILE A 123 3.58 -3.70 -9.95
CA ILE A 123 4.31 -4.96 -10.18
C ILE A 123 5.73 -4.68 -10.67
N ASP A 124 5.91 -3.74 -11.62
CA ASP A 124 7.24 -3.37 -12.14
C ASP A 124 8.15 -2.81 -11.04
N TYR A 125 7.68 -1.78 -10.32
CA TYR A 125 8.50 -1.14 -9.29
C TYR A 125 8.82 -2.07 -8.12
N ALA A 126 7.86 -2.90 -7.69
CA ALA A 126 8.10 -3.91 -6.68
C ALA A 126 9.13 -4.96 -7.15
N GLY A 127 9.00 -5.43 -8.40
CA GLY A 127 9.96 -6.36 -8.99
C GLY A 127 11.39 -5.81 -8.95
N ARG A 128 11.58 -4.58 -9.42
CA ARG A 128 12.89 -3.90 -9.41
C ARG A 128 13.47 -3.68 -8.01
N LEU A 129 12.63 -3.38 -7.02
CA LEU A 129 13.09 -3.31 -5.62
C LEU A 129 13.57 -4.68 -5.12
N LEU A 130 12.81 -5.74 -5.41
CA LEU A 130 13.11 -7.10 -4.94
C LEU A 130 14.38 -7.70 -5.58
N GLU A 131 14.87 -7.14 -6.69
CA GLU A 131 16.16 -7.50 -7.31
C GLU A 131 17.37 -6.93 -6.54
N ILE A 132 17.17 -5.99 -5.62
CA ILE A 132 18.27 -5.42 -4.82
C ILE A 132 18.70 -6.43 -3.75
N GLU A 133 19.95 -6.91 -3.83
CA GLU A 133 20.48 -7.97 -2.95
C GLU A 133 20.42 -7.60 -1.46
N ALA A 134 20.86 -6.41 -1.10
CA ALA A 134 20.91 -5.92 0.28
C ALA A 134 19.71 -5.03 0.64
N LEU A 135 18.52 -5.34 0.12
CA LEU A 135 17.30 -4.59 0.42
C LEU A 135 16.93 -4.77 1.91
N ASP A 136 16.61 -3.66 2.56
CA ASP A 136 16.05 -3.67 3.91
C ASP A 136 14.81 -4.56 4.01
N GLU A 137 14.68 -5.31 5.11
CA GLU A 137 13.61 -6.29 5.27
C GLU A 137 12.21 -5.63 5.27
N ALA A 138 12.07 -4.44 5.87
CA ALA A 138 10.78 -3.75 5.88
C ALA A 138 10.39 -3.32 4.46
N ILE A 139 11.33 -2.80 3.67
CA ILE A 139 11.09 -2.43 2.27
C ILE A 139 10.81 -3.67 1.42
N ARG A 140 11.51 -4.78 1.66
CA ARG A 140 11.27 -6.06 0.99
C ARG A 140 9.85 -6.55 1.24
N ASN A 141 9.41 -6.53 2.49
CA ASN A 141 8.07 -6.96 2.87
C ASN A 141 6.99 -6.04 2.27
N GLU A 142 7.22 -4.73 2.23
CA GLU A 142 6.33 -3.77 1.56
C GLU A 142 6.24 -4.05 0.05
N ALA A 143 7.37 -4.29 -0.60
CA ALA A 143 7.41 -4.61 -2.04
C ALA A 143 6.69 -5.93 -2.36
N LEU A 144 6.91 -6.97 -1.57
CA LEU A 144 6.19 -8.26 -1.69
C LEU A 144 4.68 -8.06 -1.54
N TYR A 145 4.25 -7.33 -0.51
CA TYR A 145 2.83 -7.07 -0.27
C TYR A 145 2.18 -6.29 -1.42
N CYS A 146 2.81 -5.21 -1.88
CA CYS A 146 2.30 -4.40 -2.98
C CYS A 146 2.19 -5.21 -4.26
N ARG A 147 3.20 -6.05 -4.59
CA ARG A 147 3.20 -6.91 -5.79
C ARG A 147 2.12 -7.97 -5.72
N ALA A 148 2.03 -8.69 -4.60
CA ALA A 148 1.00 -9.70 -4.39
C ALA A 148 -0.40 -9.11 -4.48
N SER A 149 -0.64 -7.96 -3.85
CA SER A 149 -1.93 -7.25 -3.88
C SER A 149 -2.31 -6.82 -5.31
N ALA A 150 -1.34 -6.33 -6.09
CA ALA A 150 -1.57 -5.94 -7.47
C ALA A 150 -1.87 -7.15 -8.37
N GLN A 151 -1.13 -8.25 -8.23
CA GLN A 151 -1.35 -9.51 -8.93
C GLN A 151 -2.71 -10.13 -8.57
N HIS A 152 -3.07 -10.12 -7.27
CA HIS A 152 -4.36 -10.59 -6.80
C HIS A 152 -5.52 -9.82 -7.44
N LYS A 153 -5.43 -8.48 -7.49
CA LYS A 153 -6.43 -7.63 -8.17
C LYS A 153 -6.57 -7.92 -9.67
N ARG A 154 -5.51 -8.41 -10.30
CA ARG A 154 -5.51 -8.84 -11.71
C ARG A 154 -6.01 -10.27 -11.91
N GLY A 155 -6.34 -10.99 -10.83
CA GLY A 155 -6.70 -12.41 -10.89
C GLY A 155 -5.51 -13.34 -11.13
N GLU A 156 -4.28 -12.84 -11.01
CA GLU A 156 -3.04 -13.61 -11.17
C GLU A 156 -2.70 -14.36 -9.85
N TYR A 157 -3.68 -15.14 -9.36
CA TYR A 157 -3.61 -15.77 -8.03
C TYR A 157 -2.40 -16.67 -7.83
N GLY A 158 -1.97 -17.37 -8.90
CA GLY A 158 -0.79 -18.24 -8.86
C GLY A 158 0.52 -17.48 -8.63
N LEU A 159 0.61 -16.23 -9.07
CA LEU A 159 1.75 -15.36 -8.82
C LEU A 159 1.62 -14.69 -7.45
N ALA A 160 0.44 -14.18 -7.11
CA ALA A 160 0.19 -13.50 -5.85
C ALA A 160 0.48 -14.39 -4.62
N VAL A 161 0.06 -15.66 -4.67
CA VAL A 161 0.23 -16.60 -3.55
C VAL A 161 1.68 -16.84 -3.19
N VAL A 162 2.62 -16.72 -4.12
CA VAL A 162 4.05 -16.89 -3.86
C VAL A 162 4.54 -15.84 -2.85
N ASP A 163 4.22 -14.59 -3.10
CA ASP A 163 4.63 -13.47 -2.25
C ASP A 163 3.85 -13.45 -0.93
N TYR A 164 2.53 -13.73 -0.98
CA TYR A 164 1.74 -13.85 0.24
C TYR A 164 2.26 -14.96 1.17
N ASN A 165 2.69 -16.11 0.65
CA ASN A 165 3.28 -17.17 1.46
C ASN A 165 4.59 -16.78 2.14
N LEU A 166 5.38 -15.88 1.52
CA LEU A 166 6.58 -15.35 2.17
C LEU A 166 6.23 -14.49 3.37
N LEU A 167 5.25 -13.60 3.24
CA LEU A 167 4.78 -12.70 4.30
C LEU A 167 4.01 -13.44 5.41
N ALA A 168 3.21 -14.45 5.04
CA ALA A 168 2.37 -15.25 5.95
C ALA A 168 3.15 -16.04 7.00
N LYS A 169 4.49 -16.14 6.88
CA LYS A 169 5.35 -16.77 7.88
C LYS A 169 5.33 -16.05 9.23
N ASN A 170 4.99 -14.76 9.25
CA ASN A 170 4.92 -13.95 10.46
C ASN A 170 3.55 -13.28 10.63
N VAL A 171 2.56 -14.03 11.07
CA VAL A 171 1.18 -13.56 11.30
C VAL A 171 1.02 -12.59 12.50
N ARG A 172 2.13 -12.27 13.19
CA ARG A 172 2.10 -11.23 14.24
C ARG A 172 2.11 -9.83 13.65
N THR A 173 2.57 -9.67 12.41
CA THR A 173 2.46 -8.40 11.67
C THR A 173 1.11 -8.33 10.95
N GLN A 174 0.64 -7.11 10.72
CA GLN A 174 -0.60 -6.88 9.97
C GLN A 174 -0.51 -7.50 8.56
N TRP A 175 0.57 -7.22 7.83
CA TRP A 175 0.75 -7.77 6.48
C TRP A 175 0.86 -9.30 6.48
N GLY A 176 1.49 -9.88 7.49
CA GLY A 176 1.59 -11.34 7.59
C GLY A 176 0.24 -12.00 7.86
N ALA A 177 -0.57 -11.45 8.75
CA ALA A 177 -1.91 -11.95 9.04
C ALA A 177 -2.85 -11.79 7.82
N GLU A 178 -2.83 -10.62 7.17
CA GLU A 178 -3.56 -10.42 5.92
C GLU A 178 -3.10 -11.38 4.84
N SER A 179 -1.79 -11.52 4.65
CA SER A 179 -1.22 -12.40 3.63
C SER A 179 -1.58 -13.86 3.86
N LYS A 180 -1.73 -14.30 5.12
CA LYS A 180 -2.18 -15.65 5.44
C LYS A 180 -3.61 -15.91 4.95
N TYR A 181 -4.51 -14.96 5.18
CA TYR A 181 -5.86 -14.99 4.62
C TYR A 181 -5.84 -14.95 3.08
N ARG A 182 -5.09 -13.99 2.50
CA ARG A 182 -5.02 -13.80 1.04
C ARG A 182 -4.41 -15.00 0.31
N ALA A 183 -3.47 -15.71 0.93
CA ALA A 183 -2.93 -16.95 0.38
C ALA A 183 -4.01 -18.03 0.29
N ALA A 184 -4.81 -18.22 1.35
CA ALA A 184 -5.93 -19.14 1.33
C ALA A 184 -6.99 -18.74 0.27
N GLU A 185 -7.30 -17.46 0.15
CA GLU A 185 -8.20 -16.90 -0.87
C GLU A 185 -7.67 -17.17 -2.30
N CYS A 186 -6.35 -16.99 -2.53
CA CYS A 186 -5.72 -17.35 -3.81
C CYS A 186 -5.87 -18.84 -4.13
N TYR A 187 -5.60 -19.74 -3.18
CA TYR A 187 -5.77 -21.17 -3.38
C TYR A 187 -7.22 -21.55 -3.67
N TYR A 188 -8.17 -20.91 -2.99
CA TYR A 188 -9.58 -21.08 -3.28
C TYR A 188 -9.93 -20.70 -4.74
N HIS A 189 -9.49 -19.55 -5.21
CA HIS A 189 -9.71 -19.09 -6.60
C HIS A 189 -9.00 -19.96 -7.64
N LEU A 190 -7.89 -20.60 -7.28
CA LEU A 190 -7.18 -21.57 -8.12
C LEU A 190 -7.84 -22.95 -8.16
N GLY A 191 -8.93 -23.17 -7.41
CA GLY A 191 -9.58 -24.47 -7.27
C GLY A 191 -8.83 -25.46 -6.38
N ALA A 192 -7.74 -25.04 -5.72
CA ALA A 192 -6.97 -25.86 -4.77
C ALA A 192 -7.63 -25.84 -3.38
N ILE A 193 -8.87 -26.32 -3.31
CA ILE A 193 -9.76 -26.15 -2.15
C ILE A 193 -9.18 -26.77 -0.88
N ASP A 194 -8.61 -27.98 -0.97
CA ASP A 194 -8.03 -28.66 0.18
C ASP A 194 -6.81 -27.89 0.74
N THR A 195 -6.02 -27.25 -0.15
CA THR A 195 -4.90 -26.39 0.27
C THR A 195 -5.41 -25.12 0.94
N ALA A 196 -6.46 -24.48 0.39
CA ALA A 196 -7.08 -23.31 1.00
C ALA A 196 -7.59 -23.62 2.43
N GLU A 197 -8.24 -24.75 2.62
CA GLU A 197 -8.71 -25.21 3.93
C GLU A 197 -7.55 -25.46 4.89
N GLN A 198 -6.49 -26.13 4.46
CA GLN A 198 -5.28 -26.35 5.27
C GLN A 198 -4.64 -25.04 5.72
N GLU A 199 -4.56 -24.05 4.82
CA GLU A 199 -4.02 -22.71 5.14
C GLU A 199 -4.86 -22.00 6.19
N ILE A 200 -6.20 -22.08 6.08
CA ILE A 200 -7.12 -21.50 7.07
C ILE A 200 -6.98 -22.21 8.43
N MET A 201 -7.01 -23.54 8.44
CA MET A 201 -6.88 -24.32 9.67
C MET A 201 -5.52 -24.09 10.34
N SER A 202 -4.45 -24.00 9.55
CA SER A 202 -3.13 -23.60 10.03
C SER A 202 -3.18 -22.22 10.70
N PHE A 203 -3.87 -21.24 10.11
CA PHE A 203 -4.00 -19.91 10.66
C PHE A 203 -4.72 -19.88 12.00
N THR A 204 -5.77 -20.69 12.19
CA THR A 204 -6.50 -20.78 13.47
C THR A 204 -5.64 -21.30 14.62
N SER A 205 -4.60 -22.08 14.32
CA SER A 205 -3.64 -22.58 15.31
C SER A 205 -2.51 -21.58 15.67
N MET A 206 -2.35 -20.54 14.86
CA MET A 206 -1.32 -19.52 15.06
C MET A 206 -1.79 -18.43 16.02
N GLN A 207 -0.85 -17.94 16.87
CA GLN A 207 -1.14 -16.81 17.74
C GLN A 207 -1.01 -15.49 16.96
N THR A 208 -2.13 -14.78 16.79
CA THR A 208 -2.19 -13.47 16.17
C THR A 208 -3.10 -12.54 16.96
N SER A 209 -2.77 -11.25 17.00
CA SER A 209 -3.66 -10.19 17.48
C SER A 209 -4.61 -9.66 16.41
N HIS A 210 -4.38 -10.03 15.14
CA HIS A 210 -5.11 -9.54 13.97
C HIS A 210 -6.38 -10.36 13.73
N GLN A 211 -7.34 -10.26 14.66
CA GLN A 211 -8.58 -11.05 14.69
C GLN A 211 -9.44 -10.87 13.43
N TYR A 212 -9.38 -9.71 12.81
CA TYR A 212 -10.09 -9.42 11.56
C TYR A 212 -9.75 -10.41 10.45
N TRP A 213 -8.45 -10.64 10.19
CA TRP A 213 -8.01 -11.55 9.14
C TRP A 213 -8.29 -13.01 9.47
N LEU A 214 -8.25 -13.36 10.75
CA LEU A 214 -8.67 -14.69 11.20
C LEU A 214 -10.17 -14.92 10.96
N ALA A 215 -11.01 -13.93 11.29
CA ALA A 215 -12.44 -13.98 11.02
C ALA A 215 -12.73 -14.09 9.51
N LYS A 216 -12.04 -13.29 8.66
CA LYS A 216 -12.14 -13.39 7.20
C LYS A 216 -11.79 -14.80 6.70
N SER A 217 -10.78 -15.43 7.29
CA SER A 217 -10.40 -16.81 6.93
C SER A 217 -11.48 -17.83 7.30
N LEU A 218 -12.11 -17.69 8.47
CA LEU A 218 -13.21 -18.58 8.87
C LEU A 218 -14.48 -18.35 8.03
N ILE A 219 -14.72 -17.12 7.57
CA ILE A 219 -15.80 -16.84 6.61
C ILE A 219 -15.52 -17.53 5.28
N LEU A 220 -14.28 -17.49 4.78
CA LEU A 220 -13.87 -18.21 3.58
C LEU A 220 -14.04 -19.73 3.75
N LEU A 221 -13.77 -20.25 4.95
CA LEU A 221 -14.01 -21.66 5.26
C LEU A 221 -15.52 -22.02 5.21
N ALA A 222 -16.39 -21.11 5.64
CA ALA A 222 -17.83 -21.29 5.48
C ALA A 222 -18.22 -21.31 3.99
N ASP A 223 -17.65 -20.43 3.15
CA ASP A 223 -17.88 -20.44 1.70
C ASP A 223 -17.41 -21.74 1.03
N ILE A 224 -16.30 -22.29 1.46
CA ILE A 224 -15.80 -23.59 1.00
C ILE A 224 -16.84 -24.69 1.31
N ASN A 225 -17.42 -24.68 2.52
CA ASN A 225 -18.42 -25.67 2.92
C ASN A 225 -19.75 -25.48 2.17
N VAL A 226 -20.18 -24.25 1.92
CA VAL A 226 -21.34 -23.97 1.04
C VAL A 226 -21.12 -24.58 -0.34
N ASN A 227 -19.94 -24.41 -0.94
CA ASN A 227 -19.63 -24.97 -2.26
C ASN A 227 -19.56 -26.50 -2.27
N ARG A 228 -19.28 -27.14 -1.14
CA ARG A 228 -19.36 -28.61 -0.94
C ARG A 228 -20.78 -29.08 -0.60
N ASN A 229 -21.75 -28.16 -0.58
CA ASN A 229 -23.12 -28.42 -0.15
C ASN A 229 -23.27 -28.86 1.31
N ASP A 230 -22.27 -28.56 2.15
CA ASP A 230 -22.32 -28.76 3.61
C ASP A 230 -22.80 -27.49 4.31
N LEU A 231 -24.09 -27.17 4.13
CA LEU A 231 -24.68 -25.95 4.69
C LEU A 231 -24.69 -25.98 6.22
N PHE A 232 -24.76 -27.16 6.82
CA PHE A 232 -24.72 -27.29 8.29
C PHE A 232 -23.38 -26.83 8.84
N GLN A 233 -22.27 -27.33 8.29
CA GLN A 233 -20.93 -26.99 8.75
C GLN A 233 -20.61 -25.50 8.48
N ALA A 234 -21.01 -24.97 7.31
CA ALA A 234 -20.88 -23.57 6.98
C ALA A 234 -21.55 -22.67 8.03
N LYS A 235 -22.80 -23.02 8.40
CA LYS A 235 -23.59 -22.31 9.43
C LYS A 235 -22.93 -22.36 10.80
N GLN A 236 -22.33 -23.49 11.18
CA GLN A 236 -21.63 -23.63 12.47
C GLN A 236 -20.41 -22.65 12.57
N TYR A 237 -19.59 -22.52 11.52
CA TYR A 237 -18.49 -21.57 11.50
C TYR A 237 -18.97 -20.12 11.65
N LEU A 238 -20.02 -19.73 10.93
CA LEU A 238 -20.55 -18.37 10.98
C LEU A 238 -21.18 -18.05 12.35
N LEU A 239 -21.94 -18.98 12.94
CA LEU A 239 -22.52 -18.83 14.28
C LEU A 239 -21.45 -18.77 15.37
N ALA A 240 -20.39 -19.57 15.25
CA ALA A 240 -19.26 -19.52 16.17
C ALA A 240 -18.56 -18.15 16.12
N LEU A 241 -18.38 -17.59 14.91
CA LEU A 241 -17.86 -16.22 14.75
C LEU A 241 -18.81 -15.19 15.34
N GLN A 242 -20.10 -15.24 15.04
CA GLN A 242 -21.11 -14.31 15.56
C GLN A 242 -21.11 -14.26 17.09
N ASN A 243 -20.92 -15.41 17.73
CA ASN A 243 -20.91 -15.52 19.18
C ASN A 243 -19.62 -15.04 19.84
N ASN A 244 -18.48 -15.08 19.14
CA ASN A 244 -17.16 -14.85 19.76
C ASN A 244 -16.46 -13.58 19.24
N TYR A 245 -16.78 -13.10 18.04
CA TYR A 245 -16.17 -11.90 17.48
C TYR A 245 -16.82 -10.64 18.05
N ARG A 246 -16.00 -9.65 18.48
CA ARG A 246 -16.50 -8.46 19.20
C ARG A 246 -15.95 -7.13 18.68
N GLN A 247 -15.26 -7.15 17.52
CA GLN A 247 -14.76 -5.89 16.95
C GLN A 247 -15.87 -5.15 16.20
N ALA A 248 -15.78 -3.83 16.15
CA ALA A 248 -16.73 -2.96 15.46
C ALA A 248 -16.23 -2.69 14.03
N ASP A 249 -16.40 -3.67 13.15
CA ASP A 249 -16.04 -3.63 11.73
C ASP A 249 -17.14 -4.30 10.87
N ASP A 250 -16.84 -4.64 9.62
CA ASP A 250 -17.78 -5.22 8.65
C ASP A 250 -18.09 -6.72 8.86
N ILE A 251 -17.35 -7.40 9.72
CA ILE A 251 -17.49 -8.86 9.92
C ILE A 251 -18.91 -9.26 10.35
N ALA A 252 -19.51 -8.50 11.27
CA ALA A 252 -20.87 -8.81 11.75
C ALA A 252 -21.90 -8.73 10.61
N THR A 253 -21.78 -7.75 9.73
CA THR A 253 -22.65 -7.60 8.55
C THR A 253 -22.44 -8.77 7.58
N ILE A 254 -21.17 -9.08 7.26
CA ILE A 254 -20.83 -10.19 6.36
C ILE A 254 -21.40 -11.52 6.89
N ILE A 255 -21.32 -11.79 8.20
CA ILE A 255 -21.87 -12.99 8.81
C ILE A 255 -23.38 -13.03 8.66
N ALA A 256 -24.10 -11.93 8.93
CA ALA A 256 -25.54 -11.86 8.82
C ALA A 256 -26.01 -12.16 7.40
N ASP A 257 -25.41 -11.51 6.40
CA ASP A 257 -25.72 -11.70 4.98
C ASP A 257 -25.50 -13.16 4.54
N LYS A 258 -24.40 -13.77 5.00
CA LYS A 258 -24.10 -15.18 4.67
C LYS A 258 -25.03 -16.17 5.37
N LEU A 259 -25.42 -15.94 6.61
CA LEU A 259 -26.40 -16.77 7.31
C LEU A 259 -27.75 -16.68 6.63
N GLU A 260 -28.19 -15.52 6.19
CA GLU A 260 -29.42 -15.35 5.43
C GLU A 260 -29.36 -16.12 4.09
N ALA A 261 -28.25 -16.00 3.35
CA ALA A 261 -28.05 -16.73 2.10
C ALA A 261 -28.11 -18.26 2.31
N ILE A 262 -27.48 -18.78 3.37
CA ILE A 262 -27.58 -20.23 3.72
C ILE A 262 -28.99 -20.62 4.03
N GLN A 263 -29.76 -19.82 4.78
CA GLN A 263 -31.14 -20.11 5.08
C GLN A 263 -32.05 -20.21 3.82
N GLN A 264 -31.79 -19.34 2.85
CA GLN A 264 -32.48 -19.39 1.54
C GLN A 264 -32.16 -20.69 0.79
N LEU A 265 -30.88 -21.11 0.77
CA LEU A 265 -30.46 -22.38 0.15
C LEU A 265 -31.11 -23.60 0.84
N GLU A 266 -31.12 -23.63 2.19
CA GLU A 266 -31.79 -24.68 2.96
C GLU A 266 -33.28 -24.78 2.62
N THR A 267 -33.95 -23.63 2.46
CA THR A 267 -35.39 -23.58 2.11
C THR A 267 -35.64 -24.09 0.70
N GLN A 268 -34.80 -23.74 -0.27
CA GLN A 268 -34.89 -24.24 -1.65
C GLN A 268 -34.70 -25.74 -1.71
N GLN A 269 -33.67 -26.28 -1.06
CA GLN A 269 -33.44 -27.74 -1.01
C GLN A 269 -34.61 -28.51 -0.42
N ASN A 270 -35.24 -28.00 0.65
CA ASN A 270 -36.41 -28.63 1.26
C ASN A 270 -37.62 -28.61 0.32
N THR A 271 -37.80 -27.51 -0.44
CA THR A 271 -38.90 -27.39 -1.41
C THR A 271 -38.73 -28.36 -2.57
N ASP A 272 -37.51 -28.47 -3.11
CA ASP A 272 -37.19 -29.38 -4.22
C ASP A 272 -37.36 -30.86 -3.82
N THR A 273 -37.01 -31.20 -2.57
CA THR A 273 -37.22 -32.57 -2.04
C THR A 273 -38.69 -32.93 -1.96
N ILE A 274 -39.56 -32.00 -1.50
CA ILE A 274 -41.00 -32.21 -1.38
C ILE A 274 -41.68 -32.37 -2.77
N LEU A 275 -41.14 -31.70 -3.80
CA LEU A 275 -41.71 -31.79 -5.18
C LEU A 275 -41.28 -33.05 -5.93
N THR A 276 -40.28 -33.76 -5.45
CA THR A 276 -39.75 -35.00 -6.08
C THR A 276 -40.24 -36.29 -5.41
N GLU A 277 -40.91 -36.22 -4.25
CA GLU A 277 -41.67 -37.27 -3.60
C GLU A 277 -43.14 -37.28 -4.07
#